data_a1d09eac2c2625d2995c5b60dad35bf4
#
_entry.id   a1d09eac2c2625d2995c5b60dad35bf4
#
_cell.length_a   1.000
_cell.length_b   1.000
_cell.length_c   1.000
_cell.angle_alpha   90.00
_cell.angle_beta   90.00
_cell.angle_gamma   90.00
#
_symmetry.space_group_name_H-M   'P 1'
#
loop_
_entity.id
_entity.type
_entity.pdbx_description
1 polymer ?
#
loop_
_entity_poly.entity_id
_entity_poly.type
_entity_poly.pdbx_seq_one_letter_code
_entity_poly.pdbx_strand_id
1 'polypeptide(L)'
;DVYGICIDMGRPGVGAYLRDVEKVAMAVAAAGVRFASPKETPLAGVMTDIRSGKIRDDILDVHVLSVIIEGTVKREQLGSVLEAIKSVEKRIDTVFSLGIVSMLSDDDDRPLMETLTRHGIPLPNRGKVNVGLGKPLFSG
;
A
#
# COMPACT_ATOMS: atom_id res chain seq x y z
N ASP A 1 9.65 -4.49 15.08
CA ASP A 1 9.13 -3.12 15.17
C ASP A 1 8.85 -2.49 13.80
N VAL A 2 8.17 -3.24 12.93
CA VAL A 2 7.73 -2.79 11.61
C VAL A 2 6.25 -3.07 11.42
N TYR A 3 5.61 -2.27 10.56
CA TYR A 3 4.30 -2.55 10.01
C TYR A 3 4.44 -3.04 8.57
N GLY A 4 3.60 -3.98 8.15
CA GLY A 4 3.38 -4.28 6.75
C GLY A 4 2.51 -3.19 6.11
N ILE A 5 2.84 -2.81 4.89
CA ILE A 5 2.08 -1.84 4.09
C ILE A 5 1.65 -2.53 2.80
N CYS A 6 0.38 -2.37 2.48
CA CYS A 6 -0.22 -2.86 1.26
C CYS A 6 -1.09 -1.74 0.66
N ILE A 7 -0.71 -1.23 -0.51
CA ILE A 7 -1.47 -0.22 -1.23
C ILE A 7 -2.00 -0.88 -2.50
N ASP A 8 -3.28 -1.16 -2.51
CA ASP A 8 -3.96 -1.79 -3.62
C ASP A 8 -4.53 -0.72 -4.55
N MET A 9 -3.87 -0.51 -5.69
CA MET A 9 -4.18 0.54 -6.65
C MET A 9 -5.01 0.02 -7.80
N GLY A 10 -6.02 0.79 -8.21
CA GLY A 10 -6.98 0.43 -9.24
C GLY A 10 -8.14 -0.42 -8.72
N ARG A 11 -9.21 -0.44 -9.50
CA ARG A 11 -10.41 -1.26 -9.29
C ARG A 11 -11.03 -1.58 -10.64
N PRO A 12 -11.86 -2.64 -10.74
CA PRO A 12 -12.63 -2.88 -11.96
C PRO A 12 -13.38 -1.63 -12.42
N GLY A 13 -13.26 -1.31 -13.71
CA GLY A 13 -13.88 -0.13 -14.32
C GLY A 13 -13.08 1.18 -14.20
N VAL A 14 -12.04 1.23 -13.35
CA VAL A 14 -11.15 2.38 -13.21
C VAL A 14 -9.73 2.02 -13.67
N GLY A 15 -9.16 0.95 -13.11
CA GLY A 15 -7.78 0.55 -13.33
C GLY A 15 -6.77 1.59 -12.82
N ALA A 16 -5.52 1.42 -13.22
CA ALA A 16 -4.45 2.36 -12.94
C ALA A 16 -3.39 2.33 -14.05
N TYR A 17 -2.85 3.48 -14.39
CA TYR A 17 -1.63 3.54 -15.20
C TYR A 17 -0.41 3.30 -14.32
N LEU A 18 0.57 2.57 -14.82
CA LEU A 18 1.80 2.30 -14.07
C LEU A 18 2.57 3.57 -13.71
N ARG A 19 2.41 4.67 -14.46
CA ARG A 19 2.95 5.98 -14.10
C ARG A 19 2.38 6.50 -12.76
N ASP A 20 1.12 6.25 -12.48
CA ASP A 20 0.50 6.66 -11.21
C ASP A 20 0.90 5.71 -10.08
N VAL A 21 1.06 4.43 -10.37
CA VAL A 21 1.65 3.46 -9.43
C VAL A 21 3.07 3.86 -9.06
N GLU A 22 3.90 4.27 -10.02
CA GLU A 22 5.25 4.77 -9.77
C GLU A 22 5.26 6.00 -8.86
N LYS A 23 4.37 6.97 -9.09
CA LYS A 23 4.27 8.17 -8.23
C LYS A 23 4.03 7.78 -6.77
N VAL A 24 3.11 6.85 -6.52
CA VAL A 24 2.83 6.37 -5.17
C VAL A 24 4.00 5.58 -4.61
N ALA A 25 4.56 4.66 -5.39
CA ALA A 25 5.71 3.86 -4.96
C ALA A 25 6.91 4.75 -4.57
N MET A 26 7.24 5.73 -5.40
CA MET A 26 8.35 6.65 -5.10
C MET A 26 8.07 7.53 -3.88
N ALA A 27 6.84 7.99 -3.70
CA ALA A 27 6.47 8.80 -2.54
C ALA A 27 6.62 8.02 -1.23
N VAL A 28 6.13 6.78 -1.18
CA VAL A 28 6.21 5.97 0.04
C VAL A 28 7.62 5.44 0.29
N ALA A 29 8.40 5.16 -0.76
CA ALA A 29 9.81 4.80 -0.62
C ALA A 29 10.62 5.93 0.02
N ALA A 30 10.42 7.17 -0.45
CA ALA A 30 11.05 8.35 0.12
C ALA A 30 10.66 8.59 1.59
N ALA A 31 9.47 8.15 2.00
CA ALA A 31 8.98 8.23 3.37
C ALA A 31 9.43 7.06 4.26
N GLY A 32 10.13 6.06 3.72
CA GLY A 32 10.74 4.98 4.48
C GLY A 32 10.18 3.57 4.23
N VAL A 33 9.26 3.40 3.30
CA VAL A 33 8.79 2.06 2.91
C VAL A 33 9.91 1.31 2.20
N ARG A 34 10.09 0.06 2.60
CA ARG A 34 10.96 -0.92 1.94
C ARG A 34 10.08 -1.95 1.26
N PHE A 35 10.17 -2.01 -0.06
CA PHE A 35 9.34 -2.93 -0.84
C PHE A 35 9.71 -4.39 -0.63
N ALA A 36 8.71 -5.24 -0.80
CA ALA A 36 8.89 -6.68 -0.90
C ALA A 36 9.75 -7.02 -2.13
N SER A 37 10.43 -8.15 -2.08
CA SER A 37 11.34 -8.56 -3.15
C SER A 37 10.60 -8.97 -4.44
N PRO A 38 11.28 -9.00 -5.60
CA PRO A 38 10.69 -9.49 -6.85
C PRO A 38 10.18 -10.94 -6.81
N LYS A 39 10.60 -11.72 -5.80
CA LYS A 39 10.10 -13.08 -5.58
C LYS A 39 8.76 -13.10 -4.85
N GLU A 40 8.43 -12.02 -4.16
CA GLU A 40 7.24 -11.89 -3.32
C GLU A 40 6.14 -11.11 -4.00
N THR A 41 6.49 -10.11 -4.82
CA THR A 41 5.50 -9.28 -5.50
C THR A 41 5.88 -9.00 -6.96
N PRO A 42 4.91 -9.14 -7.91
CA PRO A 42 5.16 -8.88 -9.33
C PRO A 42 5.61 -7.44 -9.61
N LEU A 43 5.11 -6.47 -8.87
CA LEU A 43 5.45 -5.06 -9.07
C LEU A 43 6.96 -4.81 -8.90
N ALA A 44 7.57 -5.42 -7.90
CA ALA A 44 9.01 -5.27 -7.69
C ALA A 44 9.84 -5.82 -8.86
N GLY A 45 9.30 -6.79 -9.60
CA GLY A 45 9.94 -7.36 -10.81
C GLY A 45 10.02 -6.38 -11.98
N VAL A 46 9.23 -5.32 -11.99
CA VAL A 46 9.24 -4.28 -13.03
C VAL A 46 9.86 -2.96 -12.56
N MET A 47 10.34 -2.91 -11.33
CA MET A 47 11.11 -1.77 -10.83
C MET A 47 12.54 -1.83 -11.35
N THR A 48 13.05 -0.71 -11.85
CA THR A 48 14.47 -0.55 -12.21
C THR A 48 15.31 -0.24 -10.97
N ASP A 49 14.69 0.34 -9.95
CA ASP A 49 15.30 0.59 -8.66
C ASP A 49 14.28 0.34 -7.54
N ILE A 50 14.43 -0.78 -6.88
CA ILE A 50 13.52 -1.20 -5.79
C ILE A 50 13.64 -0.29 -4.56
N ARG A 51 14.74 0.44 -4.40
CA ARG A 51 14.91 1.33 -3.25
C ARG A 51 14.10 2.61 -3.38
N SER A 52 13.98 3.11 -4.60
CA SER A 52 13.24 4.33 -4.89
C SER A 52 11.81 4.08 -5.36
N GLY A 53 11.48 2.84 -5.75
CA GLY A 53 10.19 2.52 -6.35
C GLY A 53 10.06 2.92 -7.83
N LYS A 54 11.18 3.25 -8.49
CA LYS A 54 11.21 3.61 -9.90
C LYS A 54 10.84 2.41 -10.76
N ILE A 55 9.82 2.56 -11.60
CA ILE A 55 9.36 1.55 -12.57
C ILE A 55 10.07 1.77 -13.92
N ARG A 56 10.15 0.75 -14.73
CA ARG A 56 10.69 0.81 -16.09
C ARG A 56 9.93 1.85 -16.92
N ASP A 57 10.65 2.72 -17.63
CA ASP A 57 10.04 3.80 -18.40
C ASP A 57 9.19 3.31 -19.57
N ASP A 58 9.53 2.15 -20.15
CA ASP A 58 8.85 1.59 -21.31
C ASP A 58 7.43 1.06 -21.03
N ILE A 59 7.05 0.93 -19.74
CA ILE A 59 5.73 0.43 -19.34
C ILE A 59 4.90 1.43 -18.55
N LEU A 60 5.35 2.66 -18.38
CA LEU A 60 4.62 3.65 -17.57
C LEU A 60 3.22 3.97 -18.13
N ASP A 61 3.02 3.82 -19.42
CA ASP A 61 1.75 4.04 -20.10
C ASP A 61 0.86 2.78 -20.16
N VAL A 62 1.30 1.68 -19.57
CA VAL A 62 0.48 0.48 -19.47
C VAL A 62 -0.61 0.71 -18.44
N HIS A 63 -1.85 0.42 -18.83
CA HIS A 63 -3.02 0.46 -17.97
C HIS A 63 -3.31 -0.94 -17.45
N VAL A 64 -3.39 -1.08 -16.15
CA VAL A 64 -3.67 -2.37 -15.45
C VAL A 64 -4.99 -2.28 -14.71
N LEU A 65 -5.64 -3.43 -14.49
CA LEU A 65 -6.87 -3.50 -13.73
C LEU A 65 -6.63 -3.12 -12.26
N SER A 66 -5.62 -3.72 -11.66
CA SER A 66 -5.15 -3.42 -10.31
C SER A 66 -3.72 -3.89 -10.14
N VAL A 67 -3.02 -3.29 -9.19
CA VAL A 67 -1.68 -3.69 -8.79
C VAL A 67 -1.47 -3.32 -7.33
N ILE A 68 -0.71 -4.14 -6.62
CA ILE A 68 -0.45 -3.95 -5.20
C ILE A 68 1.00 -3.50 -5.00
N ILE A 69 1.17 -2.41 -4.25
CA ILE A 69 2.45 -1.98 -3.71
C ILE A 69 2.57 -2.60 -2.32
N GLU A 70 3.55 -3.46 -2.12
CA GLU A 70 3.75 -4.17 -0.86
C GLU A 70 5.13 -3.90 -0.29
N GLY A 71 5.20 -3.76 1.02
CA GLY A 71 6.44 -3.53 1.72
C GLY A 71 6.26 -3.43 3.23
N THR A 72 7.32 -2.99 3.87
CA THR A 72 7.34 -2.76 5.32
C THR A 72 7.81 -1.34 5.63
N VAL A 73 7.39 -0.84 6.76
CA VAL A 73 7.81 0.46 7.29
C VAL A 73 8.08 0.34 8.78
N LYS A 74 9.09 1.04 9.27
CA LYS A 74 9.33 1.14 10.71
C LYS A 74 8.19 1.89 11.38
N ARG A 75 7.87 1.51 12.62
CA ARG A 75 6.76 2.12 13.38
C ARG A 75 6.87 3.64 13.44
N GLU A 76 8.06 4.15 13.73
CA GLU A 76 8.32 5.59 13.82
C GLU A 76 8.17 6.36 12.51
N GLN A 77 8.23 5.68 11.36
CA GLN A 77 8.11 6.27 10.03
C GLN A 77 6.68 6.22 9.46
N LEU A 78 5.76 5.50 10.11
CA LEU A 78 4.40 5.34 9.59
C LEU A 78 3.72 6.69 9.35
N GLY A 79 3.84 7.65 10.27
CA GLY A 79 3.27 8.99 10.11
C GLY A 79 3.75 9.67 8.83
N SER A 80 5.06 9.61 8.53
CA SER A 80 5.63 10.17 7.31
C SER A 80 5.08 9.50 6.05
N VAL A 81 4.86 8.18 6.09
CA VAL A 81 4.25 7.44 4.97
C VAL A 81 2.80 7.88 4.75
N LEU A 82 2.01 8.04 5.82
CA LEU A 82 0.64 8.51 5.71
C LEU A 82 0.54 9.91 5.10
N GLU A 83 1.43 10.83 5.49
CA GLU A 83 1.51 12.16 4.89
C GLU A 83 1.94 12.11 3.41
N ALA A 84 2.89 11.25 3.06
CA ALA A 84 3.31 11.06 1.68
C ALA A 84 2.16 10.55 0.81
N ILE A 85 1.35 9.58 1.31
CA ILE A 85 0.17 9.07 0.63
C ILE A 85 -0.87 10.16 0.42
N LYS A 86 -1.18 10.95 1.44
CA LYS A 86 -2.11 12.08 1.32
C LYS A 86 -1.65 13.14 0.32
N SER A 87 -0.35 13.37 0.25
CA SER A 87 0.22 14.32 -0.70
C SER A 87 0.16 13.80 -2.13
N VAL A 88 0.51 12.53 -2.36
CA VAL A 88 0.58 11.95 -3.71
C VAL A 88 -0.80 11.67 -4.30
N GLU A 89 -1.82 11.41 -3.48
CA GLU A 89 -3.18 11.13 -3.97
C GLU A 89 -3.72 12.24 -4.88
N LYS A 90 -3.29 13.48 -4.66
CA LYS A 90 -3.68 14.64 -5.46
C LYS A 90 -3.02 14.69 -6.85
N ARG A 91 -2.06 13.83 -7.12
CA ARG A 91 -1.26 13.79 -8.36
C ARG A 91 -1.49 12.54 -9.20
N ILE A 92 -2.44 11.72 -8.81
CA ILE A 92 -2.79 10.47 -9.49
C ILE A 92 -4.25 10.49 -9.94
N ASP A 93 -4.54 9.78 -11.01
CA ASP A 93 -5.88 9.65 -11.58
C ASP A 93 -6.36 8.20 -11.45
N THR A 94 -6.46 7.74 -10.23
CA THR A 94 -6.97 6.40 -9.89
C THR A 94 -7.42 6.35 -8.43
N VAL A 95 -7.97 5.22 -8.03
CA VAL A 95 -8.37 4.94 -6.65
C VAL A 95 -7.47 3.89 -6.04
N PHE A 96 -7.29 3.93 -4.73
CA PHE A 96 -6.53 2.91 -4.00
C PHE A 96 -7.09 2.69 -2.59
N SER A 97 -6.71 1.58 -2.00
CA SER A 97 -6.92 1.32 -0.57
C SER A 97 -5.59 1.07 0.12
N LEU A 98 -5.50 1.50 1.37
CA LEU A 98 -4.34 1.28 2.23
C LEU A 98 -4.66 0.20 3.25
N GLY A 99 -3.86 -0.86 3.25
CA GLY A 99 -3.83 -1.87 4.30
C GLY A 99 -2.57 -1.73 5.15
N ILE A 100 -2.73 -1.79 6.46
CA ILE A 100 -1.63 -1.81 7.42
C ILE A 100 -1.73 -3.11 8.20
N VAL A 101 -0.64 -3.86 8.23
CA VAL A 101 -0.56 -5.12 8.97
C VAL A 101 0.34 -4.92 10.16
N SER A 102 -0.22 -5.11 11.34
CA SER A 102 0.52 -5.17 12.60
C SER A 102 0.66 -6.63 13.03
N MET A 103 1.84 -7.03 13.47
CA MET A 103 1.98 -8.28 14.19
C MET A 103 1.44 -8.07 15.60
N LEU A 104 0.42 -8.83 15.95
CA LEU A 104 -0.06 -8.89 17.33
C LEU A 104 1.06 -9.44 18.20
N SER A 105 1.72 -8.57 18.93
CA SER A 105 2.44 -8.93 20.15
C SER A 105 1.46 -8.74 21.31
N ASP A 106 1.74 -9.36 22.44
CA ASP A 106 0.96 -9.21 23.67
C ASP A 106 0.85 -7.74 24.14
N ASP A 107 1.53 -6.85 23.48
CA ASP A 107 1.52 -5.40 23.65
C ASP A 107 0.63 -4.75 22.59
N ASP A 108 -0.50 -4.31 23.05
CA ASP A 108 -1.39 -3.26 22.63
C ASP A 108 -1.09 -2.54 21.27
N ASP A 109 -2.05 -2.59 20.34
CA ASP A 109 -2.05 -1.82 19.07
C ASP A 109 -2.32 -0.31 19.27
N ARG A 110 -2.34 0.19 20.51
CA ARG A 110 -2.57 1.62 20.81
C ARG A 110 -1.69 2.56 20.00
N PRO A 111 -0.38 2.34 19.84
CA PRO A 111 0.47 3.26 19.08
C PRO A 111 0.07 3.37 17.60
N LEU A 112 -0.39 2.28 16.99
CA LEU A 112 -0.91 2.30 15.62
C LEU A 112 -2.20 3.11 15.56
N MET A 113 -3.14 2.85 16.47
CA MET A 113 -4.42 3.53 16.55
C MET A 113 -4.26 5.04 16.78
N GLU A 114 -3.37 5.43 17.68
CA GLU A 114 -3.05 6.83 17.94
C GLU A 114 -2.45 7.51 16.71
N THR A 115 -1.56 6.84 15.99
CA THR A 115 -0.98 7.37 14.75
C THR A 115 -2.04 7.57 13.69
N LEU A 116 -2.90 6.60 13.44
CA LEU A 116 -3.99 6.70 12.46
C LEU A 116 -4.97 7.82 12.83
N THR A 117 -5.37 7.90 14.09
CA THR A 117 -6.25 8.96 14.59
C THR A 117 -5.64 10.34 14.41
N ARG A 118 -4.37 10.51 14.78
CA ARG A 118 -3.63 11.76 14.60
C ARG A 118 -3.59 12.23 13.15
N HIS A 119 -3.49 11.29 12.22
CA HIS A 119 -3.50 11.58 10.79
C HIS A 119 -4.90 11.61 10.17
N GLY A 120 -5.96 11.54 10.99
CA GLY A 120 -7.35 11.65 10.52
C GLY A 120 -7.78 10.49 9.62
N ILE A 121 -7.23 9.30 9.84
CA ILE A 121 -7.60 8.09 9.10
C ILE A 121 -8.59 7.31 9.96
N PRO A 122 -9.88 7.26 9.54
CA PRO A 122 -10.89 6.54 10.28
C PRO A 122 -10.64 5.03 10.15
N LEU A 123 -10.71 4.34 11.27
CA LEU A 123 -10.75 2.89 11.25
C LEU A 123 -12.17 2.43 10.94
N PRO A 124 -12.35 1.46 10.05
CA PRO A 124 -13.65 0.83 9.90
C PRO A 124 -14.03 0.15 11.23
N ASN A 125 -15.33 0.20 11.58
CA ASN A 125 -15.87 -0.41 12.81
C ASN A 125 -15.56 -1.90 12.95
N ARG A 126 -15.17 -2.54 11.87
CA ARG A 126 -14.56 -3.86 11.85
C ARG A 126 -13.26 -3.71 11.09
N GLY A 127 -12.15 -4.04 11.71
CA GLY A 127 -10.90 -4.21 11.00
C GLY A 127 -11.13 -5.07 9.75
N LYS A 128 -10.28 -4.98 8.75
CA LYS A 128 -10.36 -5.87 7.59
C LYS A 128 -10.26 -7.30 8.11
N VAL A 129 -11.39 -7.93 8.32
CA VAL A 129 -11.45 -9.36 8.55
C VAL A 129 -11.20 -9.98 7.19
N ASN A 130 -10.00 -10.49 6.98
CA ASN A 130 -9.73 -11.41 5.90
C ASN A 130 -10.48 -12.71 6.23
N VAL A 131 -11.72 -12.78 5.82
CA VAL A 131 -12.50 -14.01 5.89
C VAL A 131 -11.97 -14.89 4.77
N GLY A 132 -11.09 -15.77 5.12
CA GLY A 132 -10.56 -16.87 4.34
C GLY A 132 -10.58 -16.68 2.83
N LEU A 133 -9.42 -16.60 2.24
CA LEU A 133 -9.26 -16.50 0.80
C LEU A 133 -10.16 -17.47 0.07
N GLY A 134 -11.13 -16.93 -0.65
CA GLY A 134 -11.82 -17.65 -1.73
C GLY A 134 -12.83 -18.71 -1.36
N LYS A 135 -13.34 -18.73 -0.13
CA LYS A 135 -14.59 -19.46 0.11
C LYS A 135 -15.76 -18.51 -0.11
N PRO A 136 -16.56 -18.72 -1.14
CA PRO A 136 -17.80 -17.98 -1.27
C PRO A 136 -18.62 -18.24 0.00
N LEU A 137 -19.03 -17.17 0.68
CA LEU A 137 -19.94 -17.23 1.82
C LEU A 137 -21.34 -17.72 1.44
N PHE A 138 -21.53 -18.06 0.17
CA PHE A 138 -22.77 -18.48 -0.42
C PHE A 138 -22.57 -19.76 -1.23
N SER A 139 -22.44 -20.87 -0.56
CA SER A 139 -22.95 -22.13 -1.10
C SER A 139 -24.40 -22.19 -0.65
N GLY A 140 -25.29 -21.69 -1.49
CA GLY A 140 -26.70 -22.01 -1.37
C GLY A 140 -26.93 -23.47 -1.53
#